data_937cd0dfda8c9a85954dae0d72e6a6ff
#
_entry.id   937cd0dfda8c9a85954dae0d72e6a6ff
#
_cell.length_a   1.000
_cell.length_b   1.000
_cell.length_c   1.000
_cell.angle_alpha   90.00
_cell.angle_beta   90.00
_cell.angle_gamma   90.00
#
_symmetry.space_group_name_H-M   'P 1'
#
loop_
_entity.id
_entity.type
_entity.pdbx_description
1 polymer ?
#
loop_
_entity_poly.entity_id
_entity_poly.type
_entity_poly.pdbx_seq_one_letter_code
_entity_poly.pdbx_strand_id
1 'polypeptide(L)'
;ILAKQYLFRFTKFYFSHLISLFKINTNNIVNKPKKNHQIFINMVKENQLSRENINTYNLIKKNKFYNELIKINIDEKFFNDLEAIILFIGYSRSGHSLVGSLLDAHPEILISHELHFMKHLLSGVTANNIAESIVINSAIFNKNGREYTGYDYSIDGQYQGKVKRLRVLGDKKGNGTIRIIRKYPEVLTLLDKFNVPVKFIHVIRNPYDNIATRAKRNNTSLRFAAKGYFKNMEVITRITQNTTFEVQHVLLEDLIYKPEATLNSLITSLDLERPTENYLNACKGRLFSKPKETRFDYSWDPMLVNFISKKIKHYEFLKRFQHRPF
;
A
#
# COMPACT_ATOMS: atom_id res chain seq x y z
N ILE A 1 23.47 -9.90 -10.62
CA ILE A 1 24.38 -8.87 -11.19
C ILE A 1 23.54 -7.84 -11.97
N LEU A 2 22.58 -8.23 -12.80
CA LEU A 2 21.72 -7.30 -13.57
C LEU A 2 20.89 -6.35 -12.68
N ALA A 3 20.35 -6.81 -11.55
CA ALA A 3 19.58 -5.97 -10.63
C ALA A 3 20.40 -4.84 -9.97
N LYS A 4 21.71 -5.05 -9.75
CA LYS A 4 22.63 -4.02 -9.21
C LYS A 4 22.99 -2.94 -10.24
N GLN A 5 23.12 -3.30 -11.52
CA GLN A 5 23.42 -2.33 -12.59
C GLN A 5 22.21 -1.44 -12.92
N TYR A 6 20.99 -1.96 -12.83
CA TYR A 6 19.77 -1.16 -12.98
C TYR A 6 19.61 -0.13 -11.86
N LEU A 7 19.94 -0.49 -10.62
CA LEU A 7 19.86 0.43 -9.47
C LEU A 7 20.85 1.62 -9.58
N PHE A 8 22.04 1.42 -10.15
CA PHE A 8 23.09 2.43 -10.19
C PHE A 8 22.92 3.48 -11.31
N ARG A 9 22.30 3.14 -12.44
CA ARG A 9 21.93 4.10 -13.48
C ARG A 9 20.74 4.98 -13.09
N PHE A 10 19.91 4.51 -12.18
CA PHE A 10 18.69 5.17 -11.70
C PHE A 10 18.98 6.44 -10.90
N THR A 11 20.03 6.52 -10.10
CA THR A 11 20.19 7.55 -9.09
C THR A 11 20.67 8.90 -9.63
N LYS A 12 21.55 8.93 -10.62
CA LYS A 12 22.21 10.17 -11.06
C LYS A 12 21.38 11.04 -12.02
N PHE A 13 20.55 10.42 -12.85
CA PHE A 13 19.70 11.12 -13.83
C PHE A 13 18.42 11.72 -13.22
N TYR A 14 17.95 11.15 -12.11
CA TYR A 14 16.67 11.48 -11.49
C TYR A 14 16.68 12.74 -10.61
N PHE A 15 17.83 13.05 -10.01
CA PHE A 15 17.94 14.14 -9.04
C PHE A 15 17.69 15.53 -9.66
N SER A 16 18.25 15.81 -10.82
CA SER A 16 18.10 17.13 -11.48
C SER A 16 16.67 17.42 -11.97
N HIS A 17 15.89 16.36 -12.24
CA HIS A 17 14.53 16.51 -12.79
C HIS A 17 13.44 16.63 -11.72
N LEU A 18 13.61 15.99 -10.55
CA LEU A 18 12.72 16.19 -9.40
C LEU A 18 12.74 17.65 -8.90
N ILE A 19 13.91 18.25 -8.89
CA ILE A 19 14.08 19.67 -8.53
C ILE A 19 13.24 20.59 -9.45
N SER A 20 13.16 20.30 -10.75
CA SER A 20 12.39 21.10 -11.69
C SER A 20 10.87 20.89 -11.63
N LEU A 21 10.43 19.67 -11.25
CA LEU A 21 9.01 19.33 -11.18
C LEU A 21 8.28 19.94 -9.97
N PHE A 22 8.97 20.08 -8.85
CA PHE A 22 8.36 20.49 -7.58
C PHE A 22 8.77 21.91 -7.10
N LYS A 23 9.49 22.71 -7.91
CA LYS A 23 10.06 24.03 -7.47
C LYS A 23 10.82 23.92 -6.14
N ILE A 24 11.60 22.86 -5.96
CA ILE A 24 12.33 22.58 -4.72
C ILE A 24 13.42 23.62 -4.53
N ASN A 25 13.40 24.32 -3.39
CA ASN A 25 14.43 25.29 -3.02
C ASN A 25 15.71 24.58 -2.56
N THR A 26 16.77 24.64 -3.36
CA THR A 26 18.04 23.97 -3.12
C THR A 26 18.93 24.61 -2.06
N ASN A 27 18.56 25.79 -1.52
CA ASN A 27 19.42 26.58 -0.62
C ASN A 27 19.48 26.08 0.83
N ASN A 28 18.65 25.09 1.22
CA ASN A 28 18.62 24.54 2.59
C ASN A 28 19.26 23.15 2.73
N ILE A 29 20.10 22.71 1.80
CA ILE A 29 20.76 21.41 1.82
C ILE A 29 22.06 21.45 2.62
N VAL A 30 22.04 21.87 3.88
CA VAL A 30 23.20 21.70 4.76
C VAL A 30 22.81 21.47 6.21
N ASN A 31 23.25 20.31 6.73
CA ASN A 31 23.44 19.96 8.15
C ASN A 31 22.22 19.71 9.04
N LYS A 32 21.86 18.40 9.26
CA LYS A 32 21.76 17.80 10.60
C LYS A 32 21.34 16.31 10.61
N PRO A 33 22.16 15.34 10.19
CA PRO A 33 21.81 13.90 10.35
C PRO A 33 22.08 13.34 11.76
N LYS A 34 22.89 14.01 12.61
CA LYS A 34 23.33 13.45 13.91
C LYS A 34 22.29 13.53 15.04
N LYS A 35 21.42 14.52 15.03
CA LYS A 35 20.45 14.74 16.14
C LYS A 35 19.33 13.69 16.16
N ASN A 36 18.82 13.29 14.99
CA ASN A 36 17.77 12.27 14.88
C ASN A 36 18.27 10.86 15.22
N HIS A 37 19.54 10.57 14.96
CA HIS A 37 20.17 9.31 15.35
C HIS A 37 20.25 9.14 16.86
N GLN A 38 20.57 10.22 17.61
CA GLN A 38 20.66 10.20 19.07
C GLN A 38 19.29 10.04 19.73
N ILE A 39 18.24 10.68 19.15
CA ILE A 39 16.85 10.52 19.62
C ILE A 39 16.42 9.06 19.49
N PHE A 40 16.68 8.42 18.35
CA PHE A 40 16.36 7.01 18.15
C PHE A 40 17.13 6.08 19.11
N ILE A 41 18.42 6.31 19.34
CA ILE A 41 19.22 5.54 20.31
C ILE A 41 18.64 5.66 21.72
N ASN A 42 18.17 6.85 22.10
CA ASN A 42 17.54 7.07 23.38
C ASN A 42 16.19 6.34 23.48
N MET A 43 15.35 6.39 22.43
CA MET A 43 14.09 5.63 22.37
C MET A 43 14.33 4.11 22.42
N VAL A 44 15.41 3.61 21.80
CA VAL A 44 15.80 2.19 21.87
C VAL A 44 16.24 1.80 23.28
N LYS A 45 16.95 2.68 23.99
CA LYS A 45 17.40 2.45 25.35
C LYS A 45 16.26 2.54 26.38
N GLU A 46 15.33 3.47 26.18
CA GLU A 46 14.21 3.73 27.10
C GLU A 46 13.05 2.73 26.95
N ASN A 47 12.83 2.17 25.76
CA ASN A 47 11.66 1.32 25.45
C ASN A 47 11.98 -0.17 25.24
N GLN A 48 13.14 -0.69 25.68
CA GLN A 48 13.51 -2.12 25.54
C GLN A 48 13.23 -2.72 24.14
N LEU A 49 13.52 -1.98 23.07
CA LEU A 49 13.37 -2.48 21.71
C LEU A 49 14.31 -3.67 21.47
N SER A 50 13.79 -4.77 20.96
CA SER A 50 14.52 -6.02 20.75
C SER A 50 15.66 -5.87 19.72
N ARG A 51 16.67 -6.78 19.76
CA ARG A 51 17.75 -6.88 18.74
C ARG A 51 17.24 -6.96 17.31
N GLU A 52 16.04 -7.53 17.09
CA GLU A 52 15.40 -7.60 15.76
C GLU A 52 14.97 -6.22 15.23
N ASN A 53 14.55 -5.31 16.10
CA ASN A 53 14.19 -3.93 15.72
C ASN A 53 15.43 -3.16 15.26
N ILE A 54 16.57 -3.39 15.91
CA ILE A 54 17.87 -2.82 15.51
C ILE A 54 18.29 -3.34 14.14
N ASN A 55 18.07 -4.63 13.85
CA ASN A 55 18.38 -5.21 12.54
C ASN A 55 17.47 -4.65 11.43
N THR A 56 16.19 -4.41 11.72
CA THR A 56 15.24 -3.79 10.76
C THR A 56 15.64 -2.35 10.47
N TYR A 57 16.02 -1.57 11.48
CA TYR A 57 16.55 -0.21 11.32
C TYR A 57 17.83 -0.18 10.47
N ASN A 58 18.78 -1.09 10.74
CA ASN A 58 20.04 -1.17 9.99
C ASN A 58 19.81 -1.57 8.52
N LEU A 59 18.79 -2.39 8.23
CA LEU A 59 18.39 -2.73 6.86
C LEU A 59 17.82 -1.52 6.09
N ILE A 60 17.05 -0.68 6.76
CA ILE A 60 16.51 0.57 6.18
C ILE A 60 17.63 1.59 5.97
N LYS A 61 18.51 1.76 6.96
CA LYS A 61 19.67 2.68 6.89
C LYS A 61 20.65 2.32 5.76
N LYS A 62 20.76 1.05 5.40
CA LYS A 62 21.56 0.58 4.24
C LYS A 62 20.93 0.87 2.89
N ASN A 63 19.64 1.26 2.85
CA ASN A 63 19.00 1.59 1.59
C ASN A 63 19.37 3.02 1.17
N LYS A 64 20.33 3.11 0.22
CA LYS A 64 20.84 4.38 -0.33
C LYS A 64 19.73 5.27 -0.88
N PHE A 65 18.69 4.68 -1.45
CA PHE A 65 17.50 5.38 -1.96
C PHE A 65 16.74 6.12 -0.85
N TYR A 66 16.60 5.51 0.33
CA TYR A 66 15.96 6.12 1.48
C TYR A 66 16.72 7.35 2.00
N ASN A 67 18.05 7.26 2.07
CA ASN A 67 18.90 8.38 2.50
C ASN A 67 18.90 9.55 1.50
N GLU A 68 18.56 9.31 0.24
CA GLU A 68 18.38 10.35 -0.78
C GLU A 68 16.99 11.00 -0.69
N LEU A 69 15.94 10.22 -0.35
CA LEU A 69 14.57 10.73 -0.14
C LEU A 69 14.48 11.71 1.03
N ILE A 70 15.19 11.45 2.12
CA ILE A 70 15.19 12.33 3.33
C ILE A 70 15.75 13.74 3.04
N LYS A 71 16.46 13.93 1.93
CA LYS A 71 17.07 15.20 1.55
C LYS A 71 16.15 16.11 0.75
N ILE A 72 15.00 15.62 0.32
CA ILE A 72 14.02 16.41 -0.44
C ILE A 72 13.08 17.07 0.57
N ASN A 73 12.99 18.39 0.49
CA ASN A 73 12.07 19.18 1.32
C ASN A 73 10.90 19.62 0.43
N ILE A 74 9.73 19.07 0.65
CA ILE A 74 8.49 19.52 0.02
C ILE A 74 7.95 20.67 0.86
N ASP A 75 7.48 21.76 0.23
CA ASP A 75 6.86 22.87 0.94
C ASP A 75 5.72 22.35 1.82
N GLU A 76 5.76 22.65 3.12
CA GLU A 76 4.75 22.21 4.09
C GLU A 76 3.33 22.61 3.66
N LYS A 77 3.18 23.71 2.94
CA LYS A 77 1.91 24.17 2.37
C LYS A 77 1.27 23.13 1.42
N PHE A 78 2.06 22.24 0.83
CA PHE A 78 1.55 21.16 -0.01
C PHE A 78 0.62 20.19 0.75
N PHE A 79 0.79 20.11 2.08
CA PHE A 79 0.01 19.23 2.95
C PHE A 79 -1.12 19.96 3.71
N ASN A 80 -1.34 21.26 3.50
CA ASN A 80 -2.33 22.03 4.26
C ASN A 80 -3.77 21.52 4.11
N ASP A 81 -4.07 20.93 2.96
CA ASP A 81 -5.40 20.40 2.65
C ASP A 81 -5.53 18.90 2.93
N LEU A 82 -4.51 18.28 3.56
CA LEU A 82 -4.52 16.85 3.85
C LEU A 82 -5.58 16.53 4.91
N GLU A 83 -6.52 15.65 4.56
CA GLU A 83 -7.66 15.28 5.41
C GLU A 83 -7.58 13.83 5.88
N ALA A 84 -6.92 12.94 5.14
CA ALA A 84 -6.79 11.54 5.53
C ALA A 84 -5.53 10.87 4.98
N ILE A 85 -5.07 9.85 5.70
CA ILE A 85 -4.07 8.90 5.22
C ILE A 85 -4.74 7.54 5.00
N ILE A 86 -4.47 6.89 3.87
CA ILE A 86 -4.98 5.55 3.59
C ILE A 86 -3.87 4.53 3.48
N LEU A 87 -4.07 3.40 4.15
CA LEU A 87 -3.14 2.27 4.14
C LEU A 87 -3.82 1.01 3.62
N PHE A 88 -3.20 0.37 2.66
CA PHE A 88 -3.73 -0.88 2.13
C PHE A 88 -3.42 -2.05 3.05
N ILE A 89 -4.42 -2.90 3.26
CA ILE A 89 -4.32 -4.18 3.98
C ILE A 89 -4.91 -5.31 3.14
N GLY A 90 -4.45 -6.53 3.39
CA GLY A 90 -4.95 -7.71 2.68
C GLY A 90 -3.87 -8.74 2.38
N TYR A 91 -4.26 -9.81 1.71
CA TYR A 91 -3.33 -10.82 1.26
C TYR A 91 -2.72 -10.47 -0.10
N SER A 92 -1.48 -10.87 -0.36
CA SER A 92 -0.84 -10.62 -1.65
C SER A 92 -1.67 -11.16 -2.81
N ARG A 93 -1.67 -10.48 -3.94
CA ARG A 93 -2.38 -10.86 -5.19
C ARG A 93 -3.90 -10.67 -5.15
N SER A 94 -4.41 -9.86 -4.23
CA SER A 94 -5.83 -9.49 -4.17
C SER A 94 -6.22 -8.34 -5.10
N GLY A 95 -5.28 -7.71 -5.84
CA GLY A 95 -5.59 -6.58 -6.70
C GLY A 95 -5.19 -5.21 -6.13
N HIS A 96 -4.39 -5.17 -5.03
CA HIS A 96 -3.96 -3.91 -4.41
C HIS A 96 -3.33 -2.91 -5.38
N SER A 97 -2.48 -3.38 -6.33
CA SER A 97 -1.82 -2.48 -7.29
C SER A 97 -2.82 -1.84 -8.25
N LEU A 98 -3.85 -2.58 -8.65
CA LEU A 98 -4.92 -2.05 -9.48
C LEU A 98 -5.71 -0.97 -8.71
N VAL A 99 -6.24 -1.31 -7.53
CA VAL A 99 -7.01 -0.35 -6.71
C VAL A 99 -6.16 0.88 -6.38
N GLY A 100 -4.88 0.70 -5.98
CA GLY A 100 -3.99 1.81 -5.69
C GLY A 100 -3.74 2.71 -6.90
N SER A 101 -3.65 2.16 -8.09
CA SER A 101 -3.48 2.93 -9.33
C SER A 101 -4.74 3.70 -9.72
N LEU A 102 -5.92 3.11 -9.54
CA LEU A 102 -7.18 3.80 -9.77
C LEU A 102 -7.33 4.99 -8.81
N LEU A 103 -7.03 4.81 -7.52
CA LEU A 103 -7.05 5.90 -6.55
C LEU A 103 -6.02 6.98 -6.86
N ASP A 104 -4.78 6.61 -7.21
CA ASP A 104 -3.71 7.54 -7.56
C ASP A 104 -4.01 8.34 -8.85
N ALA A 105 -4.99 7.92 -9.64
CA ALA A 105 -5.49 8.64 -10.81
C ALA A 105 -6.46 9.78 -10.46
N HIS A 106 -6.96 9.83 -9.21
CA HIS A 106 -7.89 10.86 -8.77
C HIS A 106 -7.17 12.21 -8.55
N PRO A 107 -7.79 13.36 -8.87
CA PRO A 107 -7.14 14.67 -8.77
C PRO A 107 -6.79 15.10 -7.32
N GLU A 108 -7.34 14.43 -6.30
CA GLU A 108 -7.14 14.79 -4.89
C GLU A 108 -6.50 13.67 -4.06
N ILE A 109 -6.11 12.56 -4.68
CA ILE A 109 -5.51 11.40 -4.01
C ILE A 109 -4.11 11.13 -4.56
N LEU A 110 -3.16 10.84 -3.68
CA LEU A 110 -1.81 10.45 -4.07
C LEU A 110 -1.37 9.19 -3.32
N ILE A 111 -1.03 8.14 -4.07
CA ILE A 111 -0.70 6.82 -3.51
C ILE A 111 0.71 6.39 -3.90
N SER A 112 1.56 6.14 -2.90
CA SER A 112 2.85 5.51 -3.13
C SER A 112 2.72 4.02 -3.51
N HIS A 113 3.68 3.55 -4.30
CA HIS A 113 3.74 2.15 -4.72
C HIS A 113 4.80 1.38 -3.93
N GLU A 114 4.36 0.53 -2.99
CA GLU A 114 5.23 -0.35 -2.22
C GLU A 114 6.26 0.37 -1.34
N LEU A 115 5.97 1.57 -0.81
CA LEU A 115 6.87 2.35 0.05
C LEU A 115 7.14 1.66 1.39
N HIS A 116 6.22 0.82 1.88
CA HIS A 116 6.29 0.22 3.22
C HIS A 116 6.11 1.20 4.39
N PHE A 117 5.09 2.04 4.32
CA PHE A 117 4.71 3.03 5.34
C PHE A 117 4.92 2.54 6.78
N MET A 118 4.26 1.43 7.17
CA MET A 118 4.33 0.89 8.53
C MET A 118 5.74 0.50 8.97
N LYS A 119 6.61 0.15 8.03
CA LYS A 119 8.00 -0.16 8.32
C LYS A 119 8.82 1.09 8.62
N HIS A 120 8.58 2.18 7.89
CA HIS A 120 9.19 3.49 8.13
C HIS A 120 8.73 4.04 9.47
N LEU A 121 7.44 3.98 9.75
CA LEU A 121 6.86 4.41 11.02
C LEU A 121 7.47 3.67 12.21
N LEU A 122 7.53 2.34 12.15
CA LEU A 122 8.15 1.49 13.17
C LEU A 122 9.65 1.81 13.37
N SER A 123 10.33 2.27 12.31
CA SER A 123 11.74 2.65 12.37
C SER A 123 11.98 4.08 12.88
N GLY A 124 10.95 4.76 13.36
CA GLY A 124 11.04 6.09 13.94
C GLY A 124 11.18 7.23 12.93
N VAL A 125 10.82 7.00 11.65
CA VAL A 125 10.73 8.06 10.65
C VAL A 125 9.58 8.99 11.03
N THR A 126 9.79 10.30 10.93
CA THR A 126 8.76 11.29 11.27
C THR A 126 7.57 11.23 10.32
N ALA A 127 6.40 11.67 10.78
CA ALA A 127 5.19 11.72 9.96
C ALA A 127 5.40 12.55 8.68
N ASN A 128 6.04 13.73 8.79
CA ASN A 128 6.34 14.59 7.65
C ASN A 128 7.25 13.88 6.63
N ASN A 129 8.34 13.25 7.07
CA ASN A 129 9.24 12.55 6.15
C ASN A 129 8.58 11.35 5.48
N ILE A 130 7.62 10.69 6.15
CA ILE A 130 6.84 9.61 5.53
C ILE A 130 5.91 10.20 4.48
N ALA A 131 5.21 11.30 4.78
CA ALA A 131 4.32 11.98 3.85
C ALA A 131 5.08 12.44 2.58
N GLU A 132 6.21 13.11 2.74
CA GLU A 132 7.10 13.49 1.63
C GLU A 132 7.56 12.28 0.81
N SER A 133 7.93 11.18 1.49
CA SER A 133 8.36 9.95 0.82
C SER A 133 7.26 9.32 -0.02
N ILE A 134 5.99 9.44 0.39
CA ILE A 134 4.84 8.98 -0.41
C ILE A 134 4.73 9.78 -1.70
N VAL A 135 4.79 11.12 -1.61
CA VAL A 135 4.71 12.01 -2.77
C VAL A 135 5.80 11.67 -3.79
N ILE A 136 7.03 11.58 -3.33
CA ILE A 136 8.18 11.29 -4.17
C ILE A 136 8.08 9.90 -4.80
N ASN A 137 7.72 8.88 -4.02
CA ASN A 137 7.57 7.51 -4.51
C ASN A 137 6.50 7.40 -5.61
N SER A 138 5.35 8.06 -5.43
CA SER A 138 4.28 8.07 -6.44
C SER A 138 4.74 8.74 -7.73
N ALA A 139 5.41 9.90 -7.64
CA ALA A 139 5.95 10.61 -8.80
C ALA A 139 7.00 9.76 -9.55
N ILE A 140 7.90 9.08 -8.81
CA ILE A 140 8.90 8.18 -9.40
C ILE A 140 8.22 6.99 -10.09
N PHE A 141 7.23 6.36 -9.46
CA PHE A 141 6.50 5.25 -10.05
C PHE A 141 5.80 5.66 -11.35
N ASN A 142 5.20 6.85 -11.38
CA ASN A 142 4.59 7.41 -12.58
C ASN A 142 5.62 7.65 -13.69
N LYS A 143 6.76 8.28 -13.35
CA LYS A 143 7.84 8.56 -14.31
C LYS A 143 8.42 7.29 -14.94
N ASN A 144 8.38 6.16 -14.21
CA ASN A 144 8.87 4.87 -14.69
C ASN A 144 7.83 4.07 -15.49
N GLY A 145 6.75 4.71 -15.96
CA GLY A 145 5.72 4.09 -16.80
C GLY A 145 4.77 3.18 -16.05
N ARG A 146 4.83 3.15 -14.70
CA ARG A 146 3.91 2.39 -13.82
C ARG A 146 3.84 0.89 -14.08
N GLU A 147 4.87 0.31 -14.66
CA GLU A 147 4.95 -1.13 -14.86
C GLU A 147 5.37 -1.86 -13.57
N TYR A 148 4.62 -2.89 -13.19
CA TYR A 148 4.93 -3.70 -12.02
C TYR A 148 4.47 -5.14 -12.18
N THR A 149 5.38 -6.09 -11.97
CA THR A 149 5.12 -7.55 -12.05
C THR A 149 4.48 -8.03 -13.36
N GLY A 150 4.82 -7.37 -14.48
CA GLY A 150 4.33 -7.69 -15.81
C GLY A 150 2.94 -7.11 -16.13
N TYR A 151 2.50 -6.10 -15.37
CA TYR A 151 1.28 -5.34 -15.64
C TYR A 151 1.61 -3.86 -15.70
N ASP A 152 1.00 -3.18 -16.65
CA ASP A 152 0.97 -1.73 -16.73
C ASP A 152 -0.23 -1.21 -15.89
N TYR A 153 0.01 -0.22 -15.05
CA TYR A 153 -0.96 0.43 -14.16
C TYR A 153 -1.17 1.90 -14.50
N SER A 154 -0.76 2.34 -15.70
CA SER A 154 -1.04 3.70 -16.17
C SER A 154 -2.52 3.89 -16.46
N ILE A 155 -3.04 5.09 -16.25
CA ILE A 155 -4.39 5.51 -16.58
C ILE A 155 -4.29 6.82 -17.33
N ASP A 156 -4.49 6.75 -18.64
CA ASP A 156 -4.22 7.86 -19.55
C ASP A 156 -5.07 9.09 -19.22
N GLY A 157 -4.44 10.25 -19.33
CA GLY A 157 -5.12 11.54 -19.11
C GLY A 157 -5.47 11.85 -17.65
N GLN A 158 -5.08 11.01 -16.67
CA GLN A 158 -5.39 11.19 -15.26
C GLN A 158 -4.20 11.69 -14.42
N TYR A 159 -4.41 11.87 -13.12
CA TYR A 159 -3.50 12.59 -12.21
C TYR A 159 -2.36 11.75 -11.61
N GLN A 160 -2.17 10.53 -12.00
CA GLN A 160 -1.20 9.60 -11.42
C GLN A 160 0.19 10.23 -11.17
N GLY A 161 0.68 10.11 -9.93
CA GLY A 161 1.96 10.68 -9.50
C GLY A 161 1.96 12.20 -9.31
N LYS A 162 0.81 12.84 -9.43
CA LYS A 162 0.55 14.28 -9.21
C LYS A 162 -0.88 14.48 -8.73
N VAL A 163 -1.18 15.64 -8.16
CA VAL A 163 -2.53 16.01 -7.72
C VAL A 163 -2.86 17.44 -8.12
N LYS A 164 -4.14 17.76 -8.25
CA LYS A 164 -4.65 19.12 -8.33
C LYS A 164 -4.66 19.77 -6.94
N ARG A 165 -5.12 19.02 -5.93
CA ARG A 165 -5.18 19.37 -4.52
C ARG A 165 -4.97 18.10 -3.70
N LEU A 166 -4.09 18.12 -2.70
CA LEU A 166 -3.82 16.92 -1.90
C LEU A 166 -4.78 16.84 -0.71
N ARG A 167 -5.79 15.97 -0.78
CA ARG A 167 -6.69 15.69 0.34
C ARG A 167 -6.46 14.31 0.95
N VAL A 168 -6.04 13.34 0.16
CA VAL A 168 -5.78 11.98 0.63
C VAL A 168 -4.41 11.51 0.20
N LEU A 169 -3.63 11.03 1.16
CA LEU A 169 -2.29 10.49 0.94
C LEU A 169 -2.25 9.01 1.34
N GLY A 170 -1.52 8.14 0.62
CA GLY A 170 -1.51 6.74 1.01
C GLY A 170 -0.35 5.89 0.52
N ASP A 171 -0.25 4.68 1.08
CA ASP A 171 0.73 3.67 0.64
C ASP A 171 0.06 2.34 0.29
N LYS A 172 0.29 1.91 -0.96
CA LYS A 172 -0.18 0.63 -1.45
C LYS A 172 0.80 -0.50 -1.09
N LYS A 173 0.76 -0.98 0.15
CA LYS A 173 1.56 -2.12 0.64
C LYS A 173 0.74 -3.14 1.45
N GLY A 174 -0.34 -3.69 0.88
CA GLY A 174 -1.32 -4.49 1.60
C GLY A 174 -0.76 -5.61 2.48
N ASN A 175 -0.12 -6.61 1.92
CA ASN A 175 0.43 -7.74 2.70
C ASN A 175 1.63 -7.33 3.57
N GLY A 176 2.41 -6.36 3.14
CA GLY A 176 3.54 -5.83 3.92
C GLY A 176 3.05 -5.14 5.19
N THR A 177 2.03 -4.31 5.08
CA THR A 177 1.34 -3.64 6.21
C THR A 177 0.85 -4.68 7.23
N ILE A 178 0.09 -5.69 6.79
CA ILE A 178 -0.41 -6.76 7.67
C ILE A 178 0.72 -7.53 8.36
N ARG A 179 1.83 -7.80 7.67
CA ARG A 179 2.97 -8.50 8.27
C ARG A 179 3.62 -7.70 9.39
N ILE A 180 3.72 -6.39 9.25
CA ILE A 180 4.25 -5.52 10.30
C ILE A 180 3.28 -5.47 11.48
N ILE A 181 1.99 -5.19 11.26
CA ILE A 181 0.98 -5.15 12.32
C ILE A 181 0.90 -6.48 13.08
N ARG A 182 1.00 -7.61 12.37
CA ARG A 182 1.00 -8.94 13.01
C ARG A 182 2.19 -9.14 13.93
N LYS A 183 3.38 -8.68 13.53
CA LYS A 183 4.62 -8.86 14.30
C LYS A 183 4.76 -7.83 15.41
N TYR A 184 4.29 -6.63 15.19
CA TYR A 184 4.42 -5.46 16.04
C TYR A 184 3.06 -4.73 16.13
N PRO A 185 2.06 -5.29 16.86
CA PRO A 185 0.71 -4.70 16.95
C PRO A 185 0.71 -3.26 17.48
N GLU A 186 1.65 -2.94 18.36
CA GLU A 186 1.87 -1.62 18.92
C GLU A 186 2.15 -0.52 17.87
N VAL A 187 2.54 -0.89 16.67
CA VAL A 187 2.75 0.08 15.58
C VAL A 187 1.47 0.86 15.24
N LEU A 188 0.30 0.31 15.54
CA LEU A 188 -0.98 1.00 15.33
C LEU A 188 -1.12 2.26 16.19
N THR A 189 -0.59 2.27 17.42
CA THR A 189 -0.61 3.48 18.28
C THR A 189 0.30 4.60 17.76
N LEU A 190 1.27 4.25 16.89
CA LEU A 190 2.12 5.26 16.27
C LEU A 190 1.42 6.02 15.14
N LEU A 191 0.25 5.57 14.68
CA LEU A 191 -0.56 6.27 13.68
C LEU A 191 -1.13 7.57 14.24
N ASP A 192 -1.28 7.71 15.54
CA ASP A 192 -1.71 8.93 16.23
C ASP A 192 -0.72 10.11 16.02
N LYS A 193 0.49 9.84 15.52
CA LYS A 193 1.47 10.88 15.17
C LYS A 193 1.09 11.69 13.92
N PHE A 194 0.11 11.23 13.16
CA PHE A 194 -0.44 11.95 12.04
C PHE A 194 -1.63 12.78 12.53
N ASN A 195 -1.65 14.07 12.18
CA ASN A 195 -2.71 14.99 12.61
C ASN A 195 -4.02 14.81 11.83
N VAL A 196 -4.14 13.73 11.07
CA VAL A 196 -5.31 13.37 10.26
C VAL A 196 -5.66 11.91 10.46
N PRO A 197 -6.92 11.50 10.30
CA PRO A 197 -7.33 10.12 10.45
C PRO A 197 -6.61 9.18 9.48
N VAL A 198 -6.28 7.98 9.97
CA VAL A 198 -5.73 6.90 9.15
C VAL A 198 -6.83 5.88 8.90
N LYS A 199 -7.20 5.71 7.62
CA LYS A 199 -8.21 4.75 7.16
C LYS A 199 -7.51 3.56 6.48
N PHE A 200 -8.12 2.38 6.50
CA PHE A 200 -7.59 1.20 5.85
C PHE A 200 -8.44 0.79 4.64
N ILE A 201 -7.76 0.43 3.54
CA ILE A 201 -8.41 -0.18 2.37
C ILE A 201 -8.06 -1.66 2.33
N HIS A 202 -9.06 -2.51 2.55
CA HIS A 202 -8.94 -3.95 2.47
C HIS A 202 -9.38 -4.45 1.10
N VAL A 203 -8.44 -4.80 0.23
CA VAL A 203 -8.76 -5.38 -1.08
C VAL A 203 -8.93 -6.88 -0.97
N ILE A 204 -10.11 -7.35 -1.30
CA ILE A 204 -10.54 -8.74 -1.20
C ILE A 204 -10.68 -9.31 -2.61
N ARG A 205 -10.25 -10.54 -2.79
CA ARG A 205 -10.45 -11.38 -3.97
C ARG A 205 -10.96 -12.75 -3.51
N ASN A 206 -11.67 -13.47 -4.38
CA ASN A 206 -12.06 -14.85 -4.10
C ASN A 206 -10.91 -15.60 -3.40
N PRO A 207 -11.11 -16.13 -2.17
CA PRO A 207 -10.06 -16.76 -1.37
C PRO A 207 -9.34 -17.90 -2.11
N TYR A 208 -10.07 -18.72 -2.87
CA TYR A 208 -9.49 -19.82 -3.63
C TYR A 208 -8.56 -19.32 -4.74
N ASP A 209 -8.98 -18.30 -5.50
CA ASP A 209 -8.14 -17.68 -6.52
C ASP A 209 -6.90 -17.00 -5.93
N ASN A 210 -7.09 -16.36 -4.79
CA ASN A 210 -6.01 -15.65 -4.13
C ASN A 210 -4.95 -16.63 -3.59
N ILE A 211 -5.39 -17.72 -2.94
CA ILE A 211 -4.55 -18.81 -2.44
C ILE A 211 -3.83 -19.52 -3.59
N ALA A 212 -4.55 -19.89 -4.67
CA ALA A 212 -3.97 -20.53 -5.84
C ALA A 212 -2.90 -19.66 -6.51
N THR A 213 -3.21 -18.35 -6.75
CA THR A 213 -2.25 -17.40 -7.32
C THR A 213 -1.01 -17.27 -6.44
N ARG A 214 -1.18 -17.25 -5.12
CA ARG A 214 -0.05 -17.13 -4.18
C ARG A 214 0.80 -18.39 -4.14
N ALA A 215 0.19 -19.56 -4.14
CA ALA A 215 0.88 -20.84 -4.20
C ALA A 215 1.74 -20.94 -5.47
N LYS A 216 1.16 -20.61 -6.64
CA LYS A 216 1.86 -20.60 -7.94
C LYS A 216 3.08 -19.68 -7.94
N ARG A 217 2.90 -18.43 -7.48
CA ARG A 217 3.96 -17.41 -7.49
C ARG A 217 5.12 -17.72 -6.56
N ASN A 218 4.86 -18.40 -5.45
CA ASN A 218 5.89 -18.70 -4.44
C ASN A 218 6.42 -20.15 -4.55
N ASN A 219 5.92 -20.92 -5.50
CA ASN A 219 6.21 -22.36 -5.61
C ASN A 219 5.98 -23.09 -4.28
N THR A 220 4.80 -22.89 -3.68
CA THR A 220 4.41 -23.50 -2.40
C THR A 220 3.12 -24.28 -2.54
N SER A 221 2.82 -25.15 -1.56
CA SER A 221 1.55 -25.88 -1.54
C SER A 221 0.35 -24.95 -1.29
N LEU A 222 -0.83 -25.34 -1.83
CA LEU A 222 -2.09 -24.67 -1.55
C LEU A 222 -2.39 -24.58 -0.05
N ARG A 223 -2.08 -25.64 0.71
CA ARG A 223 -2.26 -25.72 2.17
C ARG A 223 -1.40 -24.69 2.90
N PHE A 224 -0.15 -24.50 2.48
CA PHE A 224 0.73 -23.49 3.05
C PHE A 224 0.21 -22.07 2.74
N ALA A 225 -0.19 -21.82 1.49
CA ALA A 225 -0.75 -20.53 1.08
C ALA A 225 -2.06 -20.23 1.82
N ALA A 226 -2.96 -21.22 2.01
CA ALA A 226 -4.20 -21.09 2.76
C ALA A 226 -3.95 -20.72 4.24
N LYS A 227 -3.01 -21.40 4.91
CA LYS A 227 -2.62 -21.04 6.29
C LYS A 227 -2.14 -19.59 6.38
N GLY A 228 -1.32 -19.15 5.42
CA GLY A 228 -0.84 -17.75 5.34
C GLY A 228 -1.97 -16.76 5.08
N TYR A 229 -2.95 -17.13 4.25
CA TYR A 229 -4.14 -16.32 3.97
C TYR A 229 -4.92 -16.05 5.26
N PHE A 230 -5.29 -17.08 5.99
CA PHE A 230 -6.13 -16.94 7.20
C PHE A 230 -5.38 -16.27 8.36
N LYS A 231 -4.06 -16.42 8.48
CA LYS A 231 -3.27 -15.62 9.42
C LYS A 231 -3.37 -14.12 9.16
N ASN A 232 -3.50 -13.71 7.90
CA ASN A 232 -3.74 -12.31 7.58
C ASN A 232 -5.18 -11.88 7.90
N MET A 233 -6.18 -12.76 7.62
CA MET A 233 -7.58 -12.46 7.93
C MET A 233 -7.81 -12.24 9.43
N GLU A 234 -7.13 -13.00 10.29
CA GLU A 234 -7.16 -12.81 11.75
C GLU A 234 -6.69 -11.41 12.16
N VAL A 235 -5.63 -10.88 11.52
CA VAL A 235 -5.13 -9.52 11.79
C VAL A 235 -6.12 -8.47 11.28
N ILE A 236 -6.64 -8.66 10.07
CA ILE A 236 -7.60 -7.74 9.45
C ILE A 236 -8.87 -7.64 10.31
N THR A 237 -9.38 -8.78 10.80
CA THR A 237 -10.53 -8.80 11.70
C THR A 237 -10.30 -7.96 12.96
N ARG A 238 -9.11 -8.08 13.58
CA ARG A 238 -8.77 -7.24 14.74
C ARG A 238 -8.73 -5.76 14.42
N ILE A 239 -8.23 -5.37 13.23
CA ILE A 239 -8.25 -3.97 12.79
C ILE A 239 -9.69 -3.51 12.55
N THR A 240 -10.52 -4.32 11.89
CA THR A 240 -11.93 -3.99 11.59
C THR A 240 -12.78 -3.89 12.85
N GLN A 241 -12.47 -4.66 13.89
CA GLN A 241 -13.16 -4.62 15.19
C GLN A 241 -12.70 -3.47 16.08
N ASN A 242 -11.58 -2.84 15.77
CA ASN A 242 -11.09 -1.67 16.48
C ASN A 242 -11.82 -0.43 15.97
N THR A 243 -12.67 0.16 16.79
CA THR A 243 -13.50 1.32 16.45
C THR A 243 -12.71 2.60 16.15
N THR A 244 -11.42 2.63 16.46
CA THR A 244 -10.52 3.76 16.13
C THR A 244 -10.24 3.86 14.63
N PHE A 245 -10.35 2.74 13.89
CA PHE A 245 -9.98 2.70 12.48
C PHE A 245 -11.16 2.40 11.58
N GLU A 246 -11.32 3.20 10.54
CA GLU A 246 -12.22 2.91 9.45
C GLU A 246 -11.56 1.92 8.46
N VAL A 247 -12.30 0.88 8.10
CA VAL A 247 -11.84 -0.13 7.13
C VAL A 247 -12.83 -0.24 5.98
N GLN A 248 -12.43 0.25 4.81
CA GLN A 248 -13.21 0.10 3.59
C GLN A 248 -12.85 -1.22 2.90
N HIS A 249 -13.82 -2.11 2.77
CA HIS A 249 -13.68 -3.36 2.03
C HIS A 249 -13.95 -3.14 0.53
N VAL A 250 -12.99 -3.52 -0.31
CA VAL A 250 -13.10 -3.45 -1.78
C VAL A 250 -12.97 -4.85 -2.35
N LEU A 251 -14.03 -5.35 -2.97
CA LEU A 251 -14.01 -6.64 -3.64
C LEU A 251 -13.53 -6.46 -5.08
N LEU A 252 -12.48 -7.19 -5.45
CA LEU A 252 -11.91 -7.12 -6.79
C LEU A 252 -12.92 -7.50 -7.87
N GLU A 253 -13.77 -8.49 -7.59
CA GLU A 253 -14.83 -8.93 -8.49
C GLU A 253 -15.87 -7.83 -8.72
N ASP A 254 -16.27 -7.10 -7.66
CA ASP A 254 -17.21 -5.98 -7.79
C ASP A 254 -16.57 -4.81 -8.55
N LEU A 255 -15.30 -4.52 -8.31
CA LEU A 255 -14.56 -3.50 -9.05
C LEU A 255 -14.51 -3.81 -10.56
N ILE A 256 -14.39 -5.07 -10.93
CA ILE A 256 -14.33 -5.49 -12.34
C ILE A 256 -15.74 -5.50 -12.99
N TYR A 257 -16.75 -6.02 -12.29
CA TYR A 257 -18.09 -6.17 -12.86
C TYR A 257 -18.98 -4.94 -12.68
N LYS A 258 -18.72 -4.13 -11.65
CA LYS A 258 -19.50 -2.93 -11.29
C LYS A 258 -18.57 -1.76 -10.97
N PRO A 259 -17.69 -1.37 -11.90
CA PRO A 259 -16.61 -0.41 -11.65
C PRO A 259 -17.11 0.94 -11.14
N GLU A 260 -18.13 1.52 -11.75
CA GLU A 260 -18.65 2.82 -11.37
C GLU A 260 -19.18 2.82 -9.93
N ALA A 261 -20.04 1.86 -9.61
CA ALA A 261 -20.61 1.77 -8.27
C ALA A 261 -19.51 1.55 -7.21
N THR A 262 -18.52 0.70 -7.52
CA THR A 262 -17.42 0.39 -6.59
C THR A 262 -16.50 1.59 -6.42
N LEU A 263 -16.12 2.30 -7.51
CA LEU A 263 -15.29 3.49 -7.43
C LEU A 263 -16.00 4.64 -6.73
N ASN A 264 -17.28 4.88 -7.05
CA ASN A 264 -18.08 5.89 -6.35
C ASN A 264 -18.10 5.61 -4.84
N SER A 265 -18.43 4.39 -4.43
CA SER A 265 -18.44 4.01 -3.01
C SER A 265 -17.09 4.18 -2.35
N LEU A 266 -16.01 3.79 -3.03
CA LEU A 266 -14.65 3.90 -2.52
C LEU A 266 -14.22 5.36 -2.35
N ILE A 267 -14.45 6.22 -3.34
CA ILE A 267 -14.08 7.64 -3.29
C ILE A 267 -14.89 8.37 -2.22
N THR A 268 -16.20 8.14 -2.15
CA THR A 268 -17.06 8.79 -1.13
C THR A 268 -16.73 8.31 0.29
N SER A 269 -16.26 7.07 0.48
CA SER A 269 -15.79 6.62 1.80
C SER A 269 -14.50 7.32 2.29
N LEU A 270 -13.85 8.05 1.41
CA LEU A 270 -12.70 8.89 1.73
C LEU A 270 -13.09 10.37 1.94
N ASP A 271 -14.39 10.66 2.11
CA ASP A 271 -14.97 12.00 2.29
C ASP A 271 -14.72 12.93 1.08
N LEU A 272 -14.52 12.34 -0.11
CA LEU A 272 -14.35 13.05 -1.36
C LEU A 272 -15.66 13.09 -2.15
N GLU A 273 -15.78 14.09 -3.02
CA GLU A 273 -16.90 14.19 -3.94
C GLU A 273 -16.94 13.01 -4.93
N ARG A 274 -18.09 12.75 -5.49
CA ARG A 274 -18.25 11.73 -6.53
C ARG A 274 -17.31 12.03 -7.69
N PRO A 275 -16.57 11.03 -8.18
CA PRO A 275 -15.65 11.22 -9.29
C PRO A 275 -16.38 11.56 -10.58
N THR A 276 -15.72 12.31 -11.47
CA THR A 276 -16.25 12.69 -12.76
C THR A 276 -16.40 11.49 -13.71
N GLU A 277 -17.28 11.60 -14.69
CA GLU A 277 -17.42 10.57 -15.75
C GLU A 277 -16.10 10.31 -16.48
N ASN A 278 -15.33 11.36 -16.76
CA ASN A 278 -14.03 11.23 -17.43
C ASN A 278 -13.08 10.33 -16.64
N TYR A 279 -12.98 10.53 -15.32
CA TYR A 279 -12.20 9.66 -14.43
C TYR A 279 -12.72 8.23 -14.42
N LEU A 280 -14.04 8.04 -14.29
CA LEU A 280 -14.67 6.71 -14.25
C LEU A 280 -14.43 5.95 -15.56
N ASN A 281 -14.56 6.60 -16.71
CA ASN A 281 -14.33 6.00 -18.03
C ASN A 281 -12.86 5.63 -18.25
N ALA A 282 -11.93 6.50 -17.85
CA ALA A 282 -10.50 6.21 -17.90
C ALA A 282 -10.13 5.00 -17.01
N CYS A 283 -10.68 4.95 -15.79
CA CYS A 283 -10.49 3.82 -14.87
C CYS A 283 -11.06 2.52 -15.42
N LYS A 284 -12.27 2.54 -16.02
CA LYS A 284 -12.88 1.37 -16.67
C LYS A 284 -12.01 0.80 -17.77
N GLY A 285 -11.43 1.66 -18.61
CA GLY A 285 -10.54 1.26 -19.71
C GLY A 285 -9.31 0.46 -19.25
N ARG A 286 -8.97 0.52 -17.96
CA ARG A 286 -7.84 -0.22 -17.37
C ARG A 286 -8.23 -1.56 -16.74
N LEU A 287 -9.51 -1.81 -16.55
CA LEU A 287 -9.97 -3.04 -15.92
C LEU A 287 -9.97 -4.21 -16.90
N PHE A 288 -9.73 -5.41 -16.35
CA PHE A 288 -9.93 -6.64 -17.11
C PHE A 288 -11.43 -6.88 -17.35
N SER A 289 -11.78 -7.58 -18.44
CA SER A 289 -13.18 -7.95 -18.73
C SER A 289 -13.77 -8.92 -17.69
N LYS A 290 -12.91 -9.73 -17.04
CA LYS A 290 -13.29 -10.67 -15.99
C LYS A 290 -12.16 -10.91 -14.98
N PRO A 291 -12.47 -11.26 -13.73
CA PRO A 291 -11.47 -11.68 -12.76
C PRO A 291 -10.76 -12.95 -13.23
N LYS A 292 -9.46 -13.05 -12.95
CA LYS A 292 -8.72 -14.28 -13.24
C LYS A 292 -9.06 -15.37 -12.23
N GLU A 293 -9.63 -16.47 -12.68
CA GLU A 293 -10.10 -17.61 -11.86
C GLU A 293 -9.02 -18.68 -11.73
N THR A 294 -7.92 -18.33 -11.07
CA THR A 294 -6.73 -19.18 -10.88
C THR A 294 -7.02 -20.46 -10.10
N ARG A 295 -8.15 -20.53 -9.36
CA ARG A 295 -8.58 -21.72 -8.63
C ARG A 295 -8.75 -22.92 -9.54
N PHE A 296 -9.12 -22.73 -10.79
CA PHE A 296 -9.29 -23.81 -11.78
C PHE A 296 -7.97 -24.35 -12.36
N ASP A 297 -6.84 -23.69 -12.10
CA ASP A 297 -5.51 -24.19 -12.48
C ASP A 297 -5.03 -25.34 -11.55
N TYR A 298 -5.83 -25.75 -10.56
CA TYR A 298 -5.43 -26.70 -9.50
C TYR A 298 -6.49 -27.76 -9.22
N SER A 299 -6.05 -28.99 -8.95
CA SER A 299 -6.84 -29.98 -8.24
C SER A 299 -6.81 -29.70 -6.74
N TRP A 300 -7.95 -29.52 -6.12
CA TRP A 300 -8.08 -29.20 -4.71
C TRP A 300 -8.39 -30.46 -3.88
N ASP A 301 -7.59 -30.72 -2.87
CA ASP A 301 -7.88 -31.71 -1.85
C ASP A 301 -9.21 -31.38 -1.15
N PRO A 302 -10.20 -32.32 -1.10
CA PRO A 302 -11.50 -32.10 -0.45
C PRO A 302 -11.39 -31.64 1.01
N MET A 303 -10.39 -32.14 1.76
CA MET A 303 -10.15 -31.71 3.14
C MET A 303 -9.68 -30.27 3.21
N LEU A 304 -8.87 -29.81 2.24
CA LEU A 304 -8.44 -28.42 2.15
C LEU A 304 -9.61 -27.50 1.78
N VAL A 305 -10.47 -27.90 0.84
CA VAL A 305 -11.70 -27.18 0.49
C VAL A 305 -12.59 -27.01 1.72
N ASN A 306 -12.84 -28.10 2.47
CA ASN A 306 -13.64 -28.04 3.69
C ASN A 306 -13.01 -27.12 4.76
N PHE A 307 -11.68 -27.18 4.94
CA PHE A 307 -10.96 -26.29 5.83
C PHE A 307 -11.17 -24.81 5.43
N ILE A 308 -10.99 -24.47 4.15
CA ILE A 308 -11.15 -23.10 3.64
C ILE A 308 -12.60 -22.64 3.81
N SER A 309 -13.58 -23.46 3.42
CA SER A 309 -15.01 -23.13 3.54
C SER A 309 -15.42 -22.88 5.00
N LYS A 310 -14.96 -23.72 5.93
CA LYS A 310 -15.18 -23.50 7.37
C LYS A 310 -14.57 -22.19 7.85
N LYS A 311 -13.33 -21.90 7.44
CA LYS A 311 -12.65 -20.65 7.83
C LYS A 311 -13.33 -19.41 7.27
N ILE A 312 -13.80 -19.42 6.02
CA ILE A 312 -14.51 -18.28 5.39
C ILE A 312 -15.72 -17.83 6.23
N LYS A 313 -16.44 -18.77 6.84
CA LYS A 313 -17.63 -18.48 7.66
C LYS A 313 -17.35 -17.57 8.86
N HIS A 314 -16.11 -17.57 9.36
CA HIS A 314 -15.72 -16.77 10.51
C HIS A 314 -15.42 -15.30 10.18
N TYR A 315 -15.35 -14.95 8.89
CA TYR A 315 -15.01 -13.59 8.45
C TYR A 315 -16.17 -12.97 7.67
N GLU A 316 -16.83 -11.96 8.25
CA GLU A 316 -18.00 -11.30 7.65
C GLU A 316 -17.72 -10.85 6.22
N PHE A 317 -16.59 -10.20 5.99
CA PHE A 317 -16.17 -9.70 4.68
C PHE A 317 -15.87 -10.80 3.64
N LEU A 318 -15.83 -12.09 4.03
CA LEU A 318 -15.64 -13.23 3.11
C LEU A 318 -16.91 -14.06 2.90
N LYS A 319 -18.00 -13.83 3.63
CA LYS A 319 -19.20 -14.67 3.60
C LYS A 319 -19.77 -14.90 2.21
N ARG A 320 -19.69 -13.90 1.30
CA ARG A 320 -20.16 -14.06 -0.09
C ARG A 320 -19.49 -15.18 -0.86
N PHE A 321 -18.28 -15.60 -0.45
CA PHE A 321 -17.53 -16.70 -1.08
C PHE A 321 -17.78 -18.07 -0.45
N GLN A 322 -18.64 -18.15 0.57
CA GLN A 322 -18.89 -19.39 1.32
C GLN A 322 -19.39 -20.53 0.44
N HIS A 323 -20.23 -20.22 -0.55
CA HIS A 323 -20.90 -21.19 -1.44
C HIS A 323 -20.31 -21.18 -2.87
N ARG A 324 -19.13 -20.59 -3.06
CA ARG A 324 -18.47 -20.46 -4.36
C ARG A 324 -17.03 -20.92 -4.35
N PRO A 325 -16.74 -22.20 -3.93
CA PRO A 325 -15.38 -22.74 -4.06
C PRO A 325 -15.01 -22.89 -5.54
N PHE A 326 -15.95 -23.32 -6.37
CA PHE A 326 -15.78 -23.54 -7.81
C PHE A 326 -16.95 -22.98 -8.60
#